data_005af5ed13fdd745808bb3912ad95c11
#
_entry.id   005af5ed13fdd745808bb3912ad95c11
#
_cell.length_a   1.000
_cell.length_b   1.000
_cell.length_c   1.000
_cell.angle_alpha   90.00
_cell.angle_beta   90.00
_cell.angle_gamma   90.00
#
_symmetry.space_group_name_H-M   'P 1'
#
loop_
_entity.id
_entity.type
_entity.pdbx_description
1 polymer ?
#
loop_
_entity_poly.entity_id
_entity_poly.type
_entity_poly.pdbx_seq_one_letter_code
_entity_poly.pdbx_strand_id
1 'polypeptide(L)'
;MIKSIAIFLNIILTSMYFFPFEFKGLEGFNTKMMIALMGLIICIYEIPRKRDGLVSNNLFFLTVFASVVSLCGFISVILNGTPDYAYATYVMSMLVWTGGAYAVCHFLKQVHDNVNIRLLCNYLAAICVIQCAMALLIDYNPWLKQLVDSVIEQGQEFLNESTVQRLYGIGANLDVAGSRFSAVLVLLGFVISKEFQEKTNHMPVVLYIAAFIFIAIVGNMIARTTLVGMAIAVIYWIYDSGIWKLHLKNDYRVFFSWM
;
A
#
# COMPACT_ATOMS: atom_id res chain seq x y z
N MET A 1 18.91 -14.97 15.40
CA MET A 1 18.09 -15.95 14.70
C MET A 1 16.58 -15.70 14.91
N ILE A 2 16.05 -15.68 16.12
CA ILE A 2 14.60 -15.47 16.40
C ILE A 2 14.09 -14.13 15.82
N LYS A 3 14.82 -13.03 16.02
CA LYS A 3 14.44 -11.71 15.50
C LYS A 3 14.37 -11.67 13.96
N SER A 4 15.29 -12.34 13.27
CA SER A 4 15.27 -12.43 11.81
C SER A 4 14.08 -13.21 11.27
N ILE A 5 13.70 -14.30 11.95
CA ILE A 5 12.50 -15.08 11.62
C ILE A 5 11.24 -14.23 11.83
N ALA A 6 11.17 -13.49 12.93
CA ALA A 6 10.04 -12.60 13.22
C ALA A 6 9.90 -11.47 12.19
N ILE A 7 11.02 -10.88 11.72
CA ILE A 7 11.01 -9.89 10.63
C ILE A 7 10.47 -10.52 9.33
N PHE A 8 10.94 -11.71 8.98
CA PHE A 8 10.48 -12.43 7.79
C PHE A 8 8.98 -12.73 7.83
N LEU A 9 8.47 -13.23 8.98
CA LEU A 9 7.05 -13.47 9.18
C LEU A 9 6.22 -12.16 9.06
N ASN A 10 6.73 -11.04 9.60
CA ASN A 10 6.09 -9.75 9.46
C ASN A 10 6.05 -9.25 8.01
N ILE A 11 7.09 -9.53 7.21
CA ILE A 11 7.08 -9.21 5.78
C ILE A 11 5.97 -9.99 5.07
N ILE A 12 5.85 -11.30 5.35
CA ILE A 12 4.79 -12.14 4.76
C ILE A 12 3.41 -11.62 5.17
N LEU A 13 3.17 -11.41 6.46
CA LEU A 13 1.90 -10.93 6.99
C LEU A 13 1.52 -9.56 6.39
N THR A 14 2.48 -8.64 6.33
CA THR A 14 2.25 -7.32 5.73
C THR A 14 2.02 -7.43 4.23
N SER A 15 2.70 -8.36 3.52
CA SER A 15 2.46 -8.62 2.10
C SER A 15 1.05 -9.16 1.85
N MET A 16 0.58 -10.11 2.64
CA MET A 16 -0.77 -10.67 2.55
C MET A 16 -1.87 -9.64 2.82
N TYR A 17 -1.59 -8.62 3.65
CA TYR A 17 -2.50 -7.51 3.88
C TYR A 17 -2.43 -6.48 2.73
N PHE A 18 -1.22 -6.12 2.31
CA PHE A 18 -0.99 -5.05 1.33
C PHE A 18 -1.29 -5.50 -0.10
N PHE A 19 -1.00 -6.75 -0.46
CA PHE A 19 -1.35 -7.41 -1.71
C PHE A 19 -2.23 -8.64 -1.42
N PRO A 20 -3.52 -8.43 -1.09
CA PRO A 20 -4.42 -9.52 -0.79
C PRO A 20 -4.71 -10.36 -2.02
N PHE A 21 -4.84 -11.65 -1.80
CA PHE A 21 -5.25 -12.62 -2.79
C PHE A 21 -6.27 -13.59 -2.19
N GLU A 22 -6.99 -14.27 -3.06
CA GLU A 22 -7.95 -15.31 -2.71
C GLU A 22 -7.37 -16.68 -3.07
N PHE A 23 -7.59 -17.65 -2.21
CA PHE A 23 -7.24 -19.03 -2.50
C PHE A 23 -8.35 -19.69 -3.31
N LYS A 24 -8.00 -20.48 -4.31
CA LYS A 24 -8.99 -21.33 -5.00
C LYS A 24 -9.70 -22.24 -4.00
N GLY A 25 -11.03 -22.18 -4.01
CA GLY A 25 -11.88 -22.92 -3.06
C GLY A 25 -12.30 -22.15 -1.80
N LEU A 26 -11.84 -20.88 -1.62
CA LEU A 26 -12.29 -19.97 -0.58
C LEU A 26 -12.80 -18.65 -1.22
N GLU A 27 -13.68 -18.79 -2.21
CA GLU A 27 -14.22 -17.64 -2.95
C GLU A 27 -14.86 -16.60 -2.02
N GLY A 28 -14.53 -15.32 -2.25
CA GLY A 28 -15.04 -14.20 -1.45
C GLY A 28 -14.33 -13.97 -0.13
N PHE A 29 -13.31 -14.78 0.22
CA PHE A 29 -12.55 -14.62 1.46
C PHE A 29 -11.06 -14.45 1.17
N ASN A 30 -10.60 -13.21 1.13
CA ASN A 30 -9.21 -12.89 0.83
C ASN A 30 -8.32 -12.79 2.09
N THR A 31 -7.01 -12.85 1.86
CA THR A 31 -6.00 -12.79 2.94
C THR A 31 -6.07 -11.50 3.77
N LYS A 32 -6.53 -10.38 3.20
CA LYS A 32 -6.76 -9.13 3.94
C LYS A 32 -7.85 -9.30 5.01
N MET A 33 -8.94 -10.00 4.69
CA MET A 33 -10.02 -10.28 5.64
C MET A 33 -9.52 -11.18 6.79
N MET A 34 -8.68 -12.18 6.50
CA MET A 34 -8.07 -13.02 7.54
C MET A 34 -7.26 -12.18 8.53
N ILE A 35 -6.40 -11.30 8.01
CA ILE A 35 -5.58 -10.43 8.85
C ILE A 35 -6.43 -9.40 9.61
N ALA A 36 -7.50 -8.89 9.00
CA ALA A 36 -8.44 -8.00 9.66
C ALA A 36 -9.15 -8.67 10.84
N LEU A 37 -9.58 -9.92 10.68
CA LEU A 37 -10.16 -10.70 11.78
C LEU A 37 -9.16 -10.89 12.92
N MET A 38 -7.90 -11.21 12.61
CA MET A 38 -6.84 -11.29 13.63
C MET A 38 -6.68 -9.96 14.35
N GLY A 39 -6.67 -8.84 13.62
CA GLY A 39 -6.56 -7.49 14.20
C GLY A 39 -7.73 -7.13 15.09
N LEU A 40 -8.94 -7.48 14.70
CA LEU A 40 -10.14 -7.27 15.51
C LEU A 40 -10.10 -8.11 16.81
N ILE A 41 -9.68 -9.36 16.73
CA ILE A 41 -9.50 -10.23 17.91
C ILE A 41 -8.47 -9.63 18.87
N ILE A 42 -7.30 -9.19 18.36
CA ILE A 42 -6.27 -8.54 19.17
C ILE A 42 -6.81 -7.25 19.80
N CYS A 43 -7.54 -6.43 19.04
CA CYS A 43 -8.13 -5.21 19.52
C CYS A 43 -9.11 -5.48 20.68
N ILE A 44 -10.04 -6.42 20.52
CA ILE A 44 -11.00 -6.83 21.55
C ILE A 44 -10.28 -7.32 22.82
N TYR A 45 -9.19 -8.07 22.65
CA TYR A 45 -8.39 -8.56 23.77
C TYR A 45 -7.62 -7.45 24.51
N GLU A 46 -7.20 -6.39 23.80
CA GLU A 46 -6.44 -5.28 24.38
C GLU A 46 -7.34 -4.20 25.01
N ILE A 47 -8.59 -4.03 24.56
CA ILE A 47 -9.53 -3.02 25.07
C ILE A 47 -9.64 -3.02 26.61
N PRO A 48 -9.86 -4.17 27.29
CA PRO A 48 -10.00 -4.17 28.76
C PRO A 48 -8.68 -3.91 29.51
N ARG A 49 -7.54 -4.06 28.83
CA ARG A 49 -6.20 -3.96 29.46
C ARG A 49 -5.61 -2.55 29.39
N LYS A 50 -6.02 -1.76 28.40
CA LYS A 50 -5.56 -0.38 28.24
C LYS A 50 -6.60 0.58 28.82
N ARG A 51 -6.27 1.19 29.99
CA ARG A 51 -7.12 2.19 30.66
C ARG A 51 -7.31 3.48 29.83
N ASP A 52 -6.38 3.79 28.95
CA ASP A 52 -6.42 4.99 28.09
C ASP A 52 -7.05 4.64 26.76
N GLY A 53 -8.37 4.63 26.71
CA GLY A 53 -9.22 4.34 25.54
C GLY A 53 -8.53 4.02 24.21
N LEU A 54 -8.72 2.81 23.71
CA LEU A 54 -8.15 2.34 22.42
C LEU A 54 -8.73 3.08 21.22
N VAL A 55 -9.90 3.68 21.39
CA VAL A 55 -10.63 4.37 20.32
C VAL A 55 -10.29 5.85 20.41
N SER A 56 -9.45 6.32 19.47
CA SER A 56 -9.21 7.75 19.33
C SER A 56 -10.46 8.45 18.79
N ASN A 57 -10.65 9.74 19.16
CA ASN A 57 -11.72 10.56 18.58
C ASN A 57 -11.70 10.54 17.04
N ASN A 58 -10.53 10.51 16.44
CA ASN A 58 -10.38 10.43 14.98
C ASN A 58 -10.95 9.13 14.39
N LEU A 59 -10.73 8.00 15.06
CA LEU A 59 -11.30 6.72 14.62
C LEU A 59 -12.83 6.71 14.76
N PHE A 60 -13.34 7.30 15.85
CA PHE A 60 -14.78 7.47 16.05
C PHE A 60 -15.42 8.30 14.91
N PHE A 61 -14.86 9.48 14.61
CA PHE A 61 -15.35 10.30 13.50
C PHE A 61 -15.25 9.59 12.17
N LEU A 62 -14.14 8.88 11.88
CA LEU A 62 -13.99 8.09 10.67
C LEU A 62 -15.10 7.04 10.54
N THR A 63 -15.42 6.35 11.63
CA THR A 63 -16.49 5.33 11.66
C THR A 63 -17.87 5.96 11.41
N VAL A 64 -18.15 7.11 12.01
CA VAL A 64 -19.38 7.85 11.76
C VAL A 64 -19.51 8.25 10.30
N PHE A 65 -18.46 8.84 9.70
CA PHE A 65 -18.47 9.20 8.27
C PHE A 65 -18.64 7.99 7.37
N ALA A 66 -17.94 6.90 7.63
CA ALA A 66 -18.10 5.65 6.87
C ALA A 66 -19.53 5.10 6.98
N SER A 67 -20.16 5.20 8.15
CA SER A 67 -21.55 4.77 8.35
C SER A 67 -22.53 5.65 7.56
N VAL A 68 -22.31 6.95 7.51
CA VAL A 68 -23.11 7.88 6.70
C VAL A 68 -22.97 7.56 5.21
N VAL A 69 -21.75 7.32 4.72
CA VAL A 69 -21.52 6.93 3.32
C VAL A 69 -22.23 5.61 3.01
N SER A 70 -22.14 4.62 3.89
CA SER A 70 -22.86 3.34 3.71
C SER A 70 -24.37 3.52 3.69
N LEU A 71 -24.91 4.36 4.54
CA LEU A 71 -26.36 4.66 4.57
C LEU A 71 -26.81 5.33 3.27
N CYS A 72 -26.08 6.34 2.80
CA CYS A 72 -26.35 7.01 1.53
C CYS A 72 -26.26 6.01 0.35
N GLY A 73 -25.24 5.15 0.33
CA GLY A 73 -25.08 4.10 -0.67
C GLY A 73 -26.24 3.11 -0.66
N PHE A 74 -26.67 2.69 0.52
CA PHE A 74 -27.83 1.79 0.66
C PHE A 74 -29.14 2.42 0.15
N ILE A 75 -29.40 3.69 0.51
CA ILE A 75 -30.55 4.44 -0.01
C ILE A 75 -30.47 4.55 -1.53
N SER A 76 -29.31 4.85 -2.09
CA SER A 76 -29.11 4.94 -3.54
C SER A 76 -29.42 3.62 -4.25
N VAL A 77 -28.97 2.49 -3.72
CA VAL A 77 -29.29 1.15 -4.27
C VAL A 77 -30.79 0.90 -4.30
N ILE A 78 -31.50 1.22 -3.21
CA ILE A 78 -32.96 1.04 -3.14
C ILE A 78 -33.67 1.93 -4.15
N LEU A 79 -33.31 3.22 -4.22
CA LEU A 79 -33.98 4.18 -5.09
C LEU A 79 -33.75 3.92 -6.58
N ASN A 80 -32.55 3.44 -6.95
CA ASN A 80 -32.19 3.18 -8.34
C ASN A 80 -32.40 1.74 -8.78
N GLY A 81 -32.75 0.83 -7.87
CA GLY A 81 -32.93 -0.59 -8.16
C GLY A 81 -31.69 -1.28 -8.72
N THR A 82 -30.49 -0.80 -8.36
CA THR A 82 -29.21 -1.33 -8.86
C THR A 82 -28.66 -2.41 -7.92
N PRO A 83 -27.99 -3.47 -8.43
CA PRO A 83 -27.38 -4.50 -7.58
C PRO A 83 -26.00 -4.11 -7.05
N ASP A 84 -25.56 -2.85 -7.19
CA ASP A 84 -24.25 -2.38 -6.75
C ASP A 84 -24.27 -1.96 -5.28
N TYR A 85 -23.82 -2.86 -4.40
CA TYR A 85 -23.71 -2.63 -2.96
C TYR A 85 -22.32 -2.14 -2.50
N ALA A 86 -21.42 -1.76 -3.40
CA ALA A 86 -20.05 -1.39 -3.07
C ALA A 86 -19.98 -0.26 -2.03
N TYR A 87 -20.78 0.80 -2.22
CA TYR A 87 -20.85 1.91 -1.26
C TYR A 87 -21.71 1.58 -0.04
N ALA A 88 -22.75 0.76 -0.18
CA ALA A 88 -23.57 0.33 0.95
C ALA A 88 -22.78 -0.49 1.99
N THR A 89 -21.77 -1.22 1.55
CA THR A 89 -20.87 -2.02 2.42
C THR A 89 -19.58 -1.29 2.82
N TYR A 90 -19.50 0.03 2.59
CA TYR A 90 -18.27 0.81 2.81
C TYR A 90 -17.78 0.76 4.28
N VAL A 91 -18.69 0.79 5.26
CA VAL A 91 -18.33 0.67 6.68
C VAL A 91 -17.64 -0.67 6.99
N MET A 92 -18.07 -1.76 6.35
CA MET A 92 -17.43 -3.07 6.51
C MET A 92 -16.03 -3.07 5.90
N SER A 93 -15.89 -2.48 4.72
CA SER A 93 -14.59 -2.30 4.08
C SER A 93 -13.64 -1.48 4.95
N MET A 94 -14.12 -0.38 5.57
CA MET A 94 -13.34 0.42 6.50
C MET A 94 -12.89 -0.40 7.72
N LEU A 95 -13.76 -1.22 8.31
CA LEU A 95 -13.39 -2.10 9.44
C LEU A 95 -12.33 -3.13 9.04
N VAL A 96 -12.43 -3.71 7.83
CA VAL A 96 -11.42 -4.63 7.29
C VAL A 96 -10.08 -3.93 7.09
N TRP A 97 -10.07 -2.71 6.54
CA TRP A 97 -8.83 -1.95 6.37
C TRP A 97 -8.20 -1.56 7.71
N THR A 98 -8.98 -1.06 8.64
CA THR A 98 -8.47 -0.61 9.95
C THR A 98 -8.06 -1.79 10.83
N GLY A 99 -8.82 -2.87 10.86
CA GLY A 99 -8.49 -4.09 11.59
C GLY A 99 -7.20 -4.73 11.08
N GLY A 100 -7.04 -4.83 9.76
CA GLY A 100 -5.81 -5.36 9.15
C GLY A 100 -4.58 -4.48 9.41
N ALA A 101 -4.73 -3.14 9.28
CA ALA A 101 -3.67 -2.20 9.62
C ALA A 101 -3.27 -2.29 11.11
N TYR A 102 -4.25 -2.46 12.00
CA TYR A 102 -4.00 -2.64 13.43
C TYR A 102 -3.18 -3.92 13.69
N ALA A 103 -3.55 -5.05 13.07
CA ALA A 103 -2.79 -6.30 13.19
C ALA A 103 -1.34 -6.11 12.75
N VAL A 104 -1.12 -5.55 11.56
CA VAL A 104 0.23 -5.30 11.02
C VAL A 104 1.04 -4.42 11.98
N CYS A 105 0.49 -3.29 12.42
CA CYS A 105 1.17 -2.40 13.36
C CYS A 105 1.46 -3.06 14.71
N HIS A 106 0.54 -3.90 15.20
CA HIS A 106 0.73 -4.65 16.45
C HIS A 106 1.93 -5.60 16.34
N PHE A 107 2.00 -6.42 15.29
CA PHE A 107 3.11 -7.36 15.09
C PHE A 107 4.44 -6.64 14.81
N LEU A 108 4.42 -5.52 14.09
CA LEU A 108 5.61 -4.69 13.92
C LEU A 108 6.14 -4.17 15.26
N LYS A 109 5.25 -3.74 16.17
CA LYS A 109 5.63 -3.28 17.52
C LYS A 109 6.21 -4.39 18.40
N GLN A 110 5.82 -5.64 18.19
CA GLN A 110 6.41 -6.77 18.94
C GLN A 110 7.86 -7.06 18.55
N VAL A 111 8.27 -6.71 17.33
CA VAL A 111 9.63 -6.98 16.82
C VAL A 111 10.51 -5.74 16.89
N HIS A 112 9.90 -4.55 16.79
CA HIS A 112 10.60 -3.28 16.79
C HIS A 112 10.08 -2.39 17.92
N ASP A 113 10.98 -1.85 18.71
CA ASP A 113 10.65 -1.01 19.86
C ASP A 113 9.88 0.27 19.45
N ASN A 114 10.24 0.84 18.28
CA ASN A 114 9.62 2.03 17.72
C ASN A 114 9.19 1.79 16.27
N VAL A 115 7.88 1.91 16.03
CA VAL A 115 7.33 1.88 14.66
C VAL A 115 7.18 3.30 14.17
N ASN A 116 8.08 3.69 13.26
CA ASN A 116 8.08 4.99 12.61
C ASN A 116 7.81 4.84 11.10
N ILE A 117 7.59 5.97 10.43
CA ILE A 117 7.27 5.99 8.99
C ILE A 117 8.41 5.41 8.13
N ARG A 118 9.67 5.58 8.55
CA ARG A 118 10.84 5.02 7.86
C ARG A 118 10.83 3.49 7.93
N LEU A 119 10.55 2.92 9.10
CA LEU A 119 10.41 1.47 9.27
C LEU A 119 9.27 0.91 8.41
N LEU A 120 8.11 1.56 8.42
CA LEU A 120 6.98 1.18 7.58
C LEU A 120 7.34 1.24 6.09
N CYS A 121 8.03 2.30 5.66
CA CYS A 121 8.53 2.43 4.29
C CYS A 121 9.45 1.27 3.92
N ASN A 122 10.35 0.86 4.80
CA ASN A 122 11.26 -0.27 4.56
C ASN A 122 10.50 -1.57 4.32
N TYR A 123 9.48 -1.86 5.12
CA TYR A 123 8.64 -3.04 4.94
C TYR A 123 7.87 -2.98 3.63
N LEU A 124 7.20 -1.86 3.34
CA LEU A 124 6.40 -1.71 2.13
C LEU A 124 7.26 -1.71 0.86
N ALA A 125 8.43 -1.07 0.89
CA ALA A 125 9.37 -1.09 -0.23
C ALA A 125 9.91 -2.50 -0.48
N ALA A 126 10.31 -3.22 0.57
CA ALA A 126 10.75 -4.61 0.47
C ALA A 126 9.66 -5.51 -0.14
N ILE A 127 8.41 -5.38 0.33
CA ILE A 127 7.27 -6.12 -0.20
C ILE A 127 7.04 -5.80 -1.69
N CYS A 128 7.06 -4.51 -2.07
CA CYS A 128 6.90 -4.12 -3.47
C CYS A 128 8.02 -4.67 -4.36
N VAL A 129 9.27 -4.62 -3.89
CA VAL A 129 10.42 -5.22 -4.60
C VAL A 129 10.24 -6.73 -4.76
N ILE A 130 9.82 -7.44 -3.70
CA ILE A 130 9.54 -8.88 -3.75
C ILE A 130 8.41 -9.18 -4.74
N GLN A 131 7.32 -8.42 -4.73
CA GLN A 131 6.21 -8.61 -5.66
C GLN A 131 6.62 -8.36 -7.12
N CYS A 132 7.41 -7.33 -7.38
CA CYS A 132 7.97 -7.06 -8.71
C CYS A 132 8.90 -8.20 -9.16
N ALA A 133 9.77 -8.70 -8.28
CA ALA A 133 10.65 -9.83 -8.57
C ALA A 133 9.84 -11.12 -8.84
N MET A 134 8.80 -11.38 -8.02
CA MET A 134 7.90 -12.53 -8.23
C MET A 134 7.15 -12.42 -9.54
N ALA A 135 6.70 -11.23 -9.95
CA ALA A 135 6.04 -11.03 -11.24
C ALA A 135 6.96 -11.39 -12.43
N LEU A 136 8.22 -10.98 -12.38
CA LEU A 136 9.22 -11.36 -13.40
C LEU A 136 9.51 -12.87 -13.40
N LEU A 137 9.60 -13.48 -12.19
CA LEU A 137 9.85 -14.93 -12.07
C LEU A 137 8.66 -15.75 -12.58
N ILE A 138 7.43 -15.32 -12.32
CA ILE A 138 6.21 -15.98 -12.80
C ILE A 138 6.14 -15.89 -14.34
N ASP A 139 6.48 -14.75 -14.92
CA ASP A 139 6.47 -14.56 -16.37
C ASP A 139 7.54 -15.41 -17.07
N TYR A 140 8.73 -15.46 -16.49
CA TYR A 140 9.86 -16.21 -17.07
C TYR A 140 9.73 -17.72 -16.89
N ASN A 141 9.04 -18.21 -15.84
CA ASN A 141 8.98 -19.63 -15.50
C ASN A 141 7.55 -20.20 -15.60
N PRO A 142 7.22 -20.93 -16.69
CA PRO A 142 5.89 -21.52 -16.91
C PRO A 142 5.43 -22.46 -15.78
N TRP A 143 6.36 -23.19 -15.16
CA TRP A 143 6.03 -24.08 -14.05
C TRP A 143 5.56 -23.28 -12.82
N LEU A 144 6.29 -22.20 -12.49
CA LEU A 144 5.91 -21.32 -11.37
C LEU A 144 4.58 -20.64 -11.65
N LYS A 145 4.34 -20.22 -12.90
CA LYS A 145 3.06 -19.67 -13.34
C LYS A 145 1.91 -20.64 -13.09
N GLN A 146 2.04 -21.88 -13.56
CA GLN A 146 1.03 -22.93 -13.34
C GLN A 146 0.78 -23.20 -11.86
N LEU A 147 1.84 -23.21 -11.03
CA LEU A 147 1.72 -23.40 -9.59
C LEU A 147 0.94 -22.27 -8.92
N VAL A 148 1.29 -21.01 -9.22
CA VAL A 148 0.58 -19.83 -8.71
C VAL A 148 -0.89 -19.85 -9.15
N ASP A 149 -1.14 -20.07 -10.43
CA ASP A 149 -2.50 -20.10 -10.99
C ASP A 149 -3.32 -21.32 -10.51
N SER A 150 -2.68 -22.36 -9.97
CA SER A 150 -3.39 -23.50 -9.37
C SER A 150 -3.89 -23.21 -7.95
N VAL A 151 -3.22 -22.33 -7.21
CA VAL A 151 -3.49 -22.04 -5.79
C VAL A 151 -4.25 -20.74 -5.59
N ILE A 152 -3.93 -19.72 -6.41
CA ILE A 152 -4.45 -18.36 -6.29
C ILE A 152 -5.52 -18.14 -7.34
N GLU A 153 -6.65 -17.57 -6.91
CA GLU A 153 -7.69 -17.16 -7.84
C GLU A 153 -7.31 -15.83 -8.50
N GLN A 154 -7.19 -15.86 -9.83
CA GLN A 154 -7.00 -14.65 -10.63
C GLN A 154 -8.38 -14.02 -10.86
N GLY A 155 -8.55 -12.75 -10.49
CA GLY A 155 -9.83 -12.06 -10.65
C GLY A 155 -10.36 -12.11 -12.09
N GLN A 156 -11.67 -12.16 -12.26
CA GLN A 156 -12.37 -12.22 -13.56
C GLN A 156 -11.92 -11.09 -14.51
N GLU A 157 -11.63 -9.89 -13.96
CA GLU A 157 -11.12 -8.76 -14.75
C GLU A 157 -9.77 -9.05 -15.40
N PHE A 158 -8.89 -9.77 -14.69
CA PHE A 158 -7.60 -10.17 -15.23
C PHE A 158 -7.74 -11.17 -16.40
N LEU A 159 -8.66 -12.10 -16.30
CA LEU A 159 -8.94 -13.09 -17.35
C LEU A 159 -9.55 -12.44 -18.60
N ASN A 160 -10.38 -11.42 -18.43
CA ASN A 160 -11.02 -10.69 -19.53
C ASN A 160 -10.06 -9.73 -20.26
N GLU A 161 -9.06 -9.16 -19.55
CA GLU A 161 -8.02 -8.31 -20.11
C GLU A 161 -6.81 -9.09 -20.66
N SER A 162 -6.86 -10.41 -20.70
CA SER A 162 -5.76 -11.30 -21.13
C SER A 162 -5.27 -11.10 -22.57
N THR A 163 -5.92 -10.25 -23.37
CA THR A 163 -5.42 -9.81 -24.70
C THR A 163 -4.15 -8.94 -24.60
N VAL A 164 -3.88 -8.34 -23.43
CA VAL A 164 -2.65 -7.60 -23.16
C VAL A 164 -1.84 -8.42 -22.15
N GLN A 165 -0.73 -9.02 -22.58
CA GLN A 165 0.20 -9.73 -21.68
C GLN A 165 0.79 -8.75 -20.65
N ARG A 166 0.14 -8.65 -19.48
CA ARG A 166 0.65 -7.88 -18.35
C ARG A 166 1.29 -8.82 -17.33
N LEU A 167 2.35 -8.36 -16.69
CA LEU A 167 2.93 -9.06 -15.56
C LEU A 167 1.96 -9.05 -14.37
N TYR A 168 2.04 -10.07 -13.53
CA TYR A 168 1.32 -10.13 -12.27
C TYR A 168 2.16 -10.81 -11.20
N GLY A 169 2.00 -10.36 -9.95
CA GLY A 169 2.62 -10.96 -8.77
C GLY A 169 1.60 -11.74 -7.94
N ILE A 170 1.98 -12.14 -6.75
CA ILE A 170 1.10 -12.81 -5.79
C ILE A 170 0.17 -11.76 -5.16
N GLY A 171 -1.09 -11.68 -5.62
CA GLY A 171 -2.04 -10.66 -5.21
C GLY A 171 -1.73 -9.25 -5.76
N ALA A 172 -0.73 -9.12 -6.62
CA ALA A 172 -0.33 -7.87 -7.25
C ALA A 172 -0.70 -7.92 -8.74
N ASN A 173 -1.93 -7.55 -9.05
CA ASN A 173 -2.45 -7.50 -10.41
C ASN A 173 -3.20 -6.19 -10.68
N LEU A 174 -3.18 -5.76 -11.94
CA LEU A 174 -3.94 -4.61 -12.47
C LEU A 174 -3.87 -3.32 -11.61
N ASP A 175 -4.91 -2.50 -11.67
CA ASP A 175 -4.96 -1.16 -11.09
C ASP A 175 -4.86 -1.13 -9.56
N VAL A 176 -5.32 -2.19 -8.90
CA VAL A 176 -5.22 -2.31 -7.43
C VAL A 176 -3.75 -2.39 -7.01
N ALA A 177 -2.93 -3.15 -7.73
CA ALA A 177 -1.48 -3.20 -7.49
C ALA A 177 -0.82 -1.87 -7.83
N GLY A 178 -1.20 -1.24 -8.94
CA GLY A 178 -0.65 0.03 -9.39
C GLY A 178 -0.87 1.16 -8.39
N SER A 179 -2.05 1.25 -7.77
CA SER A 179 -2.32 2.24 -6.73
C SER A 179 -1.42 2.05 -5.50
N ARG A 180 -1.12 0.80 -5.14
CA ARG A 180 -0.22 0.46 -4.03
C ARG A 180 1.24 0.76 -4.35
N PHE A 181 1.71 0.38 -5.53
CA PHE A 181 3.04 0.76 -6.02
C PHE A 181 3.19 2.28 -6.05
N SER A 182 2.17 3.01 -6.53
CA SER A 182 2.14 4.47 -6.53
C SER A 182 2.30 5.06 -5.13
N ALA A 183 1.55 4.55 -4.16
CA ALA A 183 1.64 5.00 -2.76
C ALA A 183 3.04 4.77 -2.17
N VAL A 184 3.65 3.61 -2.46
CA VAL A 184 5.00 3.28 -1.98
C VAL A 184 6.07 4.12 -2.68
N LEU A 185 5.92 4.42 -3.98
CA LEU A 185 6.82 5.32 -4.68
C LEU A 185 6.80 6.74 -4.09
N VAL A 186 5.61 7.27 -3.78
CA VAL A 186 5.48 8.57 -3.11
C VAL A 186 6.13 8.55 -1.72
N LEU A 187 5.92 7.48 -0.95
CA LEU A 187 6.53 7.31 0.36
C LEU A 187 8.06 7.20 0.28
N LEU A 188 8.58 6.45 -0.71
CA LEU A 188 10.02 6.37 -0.97
C LEU A 188 10.59 7.74 -1.36
N GLY A 189 9.90 8.50 -2.22
CA GLY A 189 10.28 9.86 -2.57
C GLY A 189 10.42 10.77 -1.35
N PHE A 190 9.46 10.68 -0.41
CA PHE A 190 9.51 11.39 0.86
C PHE A 190 10.72 10.97 1.72
N VAL A 191 10.94 9.66 1.89
CA VAL A 191 12.06 9.16 2.72
C VAL A 191 13.40 9.52 2.11
N ILE A 192 13.57 9.37 0.79
CA ILE A 192 14.79 9.77 0.07
C ILE A 192 15.10 11.26 0.30
N SER A 193 14.09 12.13 0.18
CA SER A 193 14.26 13.56 0.40
C SER A 193 14.72 13.88 1.83
N LYS A 194 14.13 13.22 2.83
CA LYS A 194 14.51 13.38 4.23
C LYS A 194 15.95 12.92 4.52
N GLU A 195 16.35 11.77 3.98
CA GLU A 195 17.70 11.25 4.14
C GLU A 195 18.76 12.18 3.53
N PHE A 196 18.48 12.80 2.36
CA PHE A 196 19.36 13.80 1.77
C PHE A 196 19.50 15.04 2.64
N GLN A 197 18.43 15.49 3.29
CA GLN A 197 18.48 16.67 4.17
C GLN A 197 19.24 16.40 5.47
N GLU A 198 19.10 15.21 6.04
CA GLU A 198 19.75 14.84 7.30
C GLU A 198 21.25 14.54 7.16
N LYS A 199 21.80 14.51 5.92
CA LYS A 199 23.22 14.19 5.61
C LYS A 199 23.73 12.92 6.32
N THR A 200 22.82 11.98 6.61
CA THR A 200 23.15 10.70 7.20
C THR A 200 23.77 9.76 6.16
N ASN A 201 24.22 8.61 6.61
CA ASN A 201 24.94 7.60 5.82
C ASN A 201 24.33 7.40 4.42
N HIS A 202 25.14 7.52 3.34
CA HIS A 202 24.65 7.43 1.95
C HIS A 202 24.15 6.03 1.52
N MET A 203 24.54 4.97 2.24
CA MET A 203 24.18 3.59 1.90
C MET A 203 22.65 3.32 1.85
N PRO A 204 21.84 3.73 2.84
CA PRO A 204 20.39 3.51 2.76
C PRO A 204 19.73 4.29 1.62
N VAL A 205 20.25 5.47 1.27
CA VAL A 205 19.72 6.29 0.17
C VAL A 205 19.87 5.58 -1.18
N VAL A 206 21.04 4.96 -1.43
CA VAL A 206 21.27 4.20 -2.67
C VAL A 206 20.29 3.03 -2.79
N LEU A 207 20.03 2.32 -1.68
CA LEU A 207 19.04 1.22 -1.66
C LEU A 207 17.61 1.71 -1.94
N TYR A 208 17.23 2.86 -1.37
CA TYR A 208 15.89 3.44 -1.63
C TYR A 208 15.75 3.88 -3.09
N ILE A 209 16.78 4.49 -3.67
CA ILE A 209 16.79 4.87 -5.09
C ILE A 209 16.71 3.63 -5.99
N ALA A 210 17.47 2.58 -5.69
CA ALA A 210 17.45 1.33 -6.44
C ALA A 210 16.04 0.68 -6.36
N ALA A 211 15.45 0.61 -5.16
CA ALA A 211 14.09 0.12 -4.97
C ALA A 211 13.06 0.97 -5.72
N PHE A 212 13.18 2.30 -5.67
CA PHE A 212 12.31 3.23 -6.39
C PHE A 212 12.34 2.97 -7.90
N ILE A 213 13.54 2.90 -8.50
CA ILE A 213 13.71 2.65 -9.94
C ILE A 213 13.14 1.27 -10.31
N PHE A 214 13.45 0.23 -9.53
CA PHE A 214 12.98 -1.12 -9.79
C PHE A 214 11.44 -1.21 -9.74
N ILE A 215 10.82 -0.65 -8.69
CA ILE A 215 9.36 -0.61 -8.55
C ILE A 215 8.73 0.23 -9.68
N ALA A 216 9.31 1.38 -10.04
CA ALA A 216 8.79 2.24 -11.09
C ALA A 216 8.78 1.52 -12.46
N ILE A 217 9.84 0.78 -12.80
CA ILE A 217 9.94 0.05 -14.07
C ILE A 217 9.02 -1.17 -14.07
N VAL A 218 9.22 -2.09 -13.14
CA VAL A 218 8.50 -3.38 -13.14
C VAL A 218 7.05 -3.19 -12.71
N GLY A 219 6.78 -2.33 -11.74
CA GLY A 219 5.42 -1.99 -11.31
C GLY A 219 4.58 -1.39 -12.45
N ASN A 220 5.20 -0.60 -13.34
CA ASN A 220 4.52 -0.11 -14.55
C ASN A 220 4.19 -1.22 -15.56
N MET A 221 5.01 -2.27 -15.62
CA MET A 221 4.70 -3.46 -16.45
C MET A 221 3.52 -4.27 -15.88
N ILE A 222 3.30 -4.21 -14.57
CA ILE A 222 2.14 -4.81 -13.89
C ILE A 222 0.91 -3.90 -14.07
N ALA A 223 1.05 -2.60 -13.75
CA ALA A 223 -0.06 -1.64 -13.80
C ALA A 223 0.42 -0.23 -14.16
N ARG A 224 -0.18 0.36 -15.19
CA ARG A 224 0.18 1.70 -15.70
C ARG A 224 -0.04 2.82 -14.68
N THR A 225 -0.95 2.64 -13.75
CA THR A 225 -1.22 3.59 -12.65
C THR A 225 0.01 3.84 -11.78
N THR A 226 1.01 2.93 -11.76
CA THR A 226 2.30 3.11 -11.10
C THR A 226 3.04 4.37 -11.57
N LEU A 227 2.91 4.75 -12.85
CA LEU A 227 3.52 5.97 -13.39
C LEU A 227 3.01 7.24 -12.72
N VAL A 228 1.75 7.26 -12.30
CA VAL A 228 1.17 8.41 -11.58
C VAL A 228 1.89 8.63 -10.25
N GLY A 229 2.11 7.55 -9.50
CA GLY A 229 2.86 7.62 -8.24
C GLY A 229 4.31 8.05 -8.43
N MET A 230 4.96 7.54 -9.49
CA MET A 230 6.30 7.97 -9.87
C MET A 230 6.35 9.48 -10.18
N ALA A 231 5.40 9.98 -10.98
CA ALA A 231 5.34 11.41 -11.32
C ALA A 231 5.13 12.28 -10.06
N ILE A 232 4.20 11.90 -9.18
CA ILE A 232 3.95 12.61 -7.92
C ILE A 232 5.21 12.60 -7.03
N ALA A 233 5.89 11.48 -6.90
CA ALA A 233 7.12 11.36 -6.11
C ALA A 233 8.25 12.26 -6.66
N VAL A 234 8.42 12.30 -7.98
CA VAL A 234 9.41 13.17 -8.64
C VAL A 234 9.07 14.65 -8.46
N ILE A 235 7.79 15.03 -8.63
CA ILE A 235 7.32 16.41 -8.38
C ILE A 235 7.58 16.80 -6.92
N TYR A 236 7.25 15.91 -5.97
CA TYR A 236 7.50 16.14 -4.56
C TYR A 236 9.00 16.35 -4.30
N TRP A 237 9.87 15.52 -4.87
CA TRP A 237 11.31 15.61 -4.70
C TRP A 237 11.88 16.92 -5.28
N ILE A 238 11.45 17.32 -6.48
CA ILE A 238 11.83 18.61 -7.09
C ILE A 238 11.36 19.77 -6.20
N TYR A 239 10.14 19.71 -5.67
CA TYR A 239 9.60 20.74 -4.78
C TYR A 239 10.41 20.84 -3.47
N ASP A 240 10.68 19.70 -2.82
CA ASP A 240 11.37 19.66 -1.53
C ASP A 240 12.89 19.98 -1.65
N SER A 241 13.51 19.72 -2.81
CA SER A 241 14.90 20.05 -3.09
C SER A 241 15.17 21.58 -3.13
N GLY A 242 14.11 22.37 -3.21
CA GLY A 242 14.20 23.84 -3.23
C GLY A 242 14.74 24.43 -4.54
N ILE A 243 14.89 23.64 -5.60
CA ILE A 243 15.33 24.10 -6.93
C ILE A 243 14.44 25.26 -7.41
N TRP A 244 13.14 25.19 -7.17
CA TRP A 244 12.21 26.28 -7.49
C TRP A 244 12.49 27.57 -6.71
N LYS A 245 12.95 27.50 -5.48
CA LYS A 245 13.26 28.67 -4.63
C LYS A 245 14.46 29.47 -5.17
N LEU A 246 15.43 28.77 -5.77
CA LEU A 246 16.59 29.43 -6.39
C LEU A 246 16.19 30.22 -7.65
N HIS A 247 15.32 29.71 -8.48
CA HIS A 247 14.85 30.36 -9.71
C HIS A 247 13.91 31.55 -9.41
N LEU A 248 12.92 31.34 -8.56
CA LEU A 248 11.96 32.38 -8.19
C LEU A 248 12.63 33.58 -7.49
N LYS A 249 13.67 33.35 -6.68
CA LYS A 249 14.37 34.42 -5.97
C LYS A 249 15.13 35.34 -6.92
N ASN A 250 15.60 34.85 -8.06
CA ASN A 250 16.24 35.67 -9.09
C ASN A 250 15.25 36.43 -9.98
N ASP A 251 14.16 35.77 -10.39
CA ASP A 251 13.17 36.38 -11.28
C ASP A 251 12.35 37.48 -10.58
N TYR A 252 12.00 37.31 -9.31
CA TYR A 252 11.31 38.38 -8.56
C TYR A 252 12.16 39.63 -8.39
N ARG A 253 13.48 39.52 -8.25
CA ARG A 253 14.35 40.68 -8.18
C ARG A 253 14.47 41.42 -9.50
N VAL A 254 14.45 40.69 -10.62
CA VAL A 254 14.47 41.28 -11.97
C VAL A 254 13.12 41.91 -12.28
N PHE A 255 12.01 41.25 -11.96
CA PHE A 255 10.67 41.75 -12.22
C PHE A 255 10.32 43.03 -11.44
N PHE A 256 10.73 43.12 -10.17
CA PHE A 256 10.52 44.31 -9.33
C PHE A 256 11.53 45.44 -9.59
N SER A 257 12.63 45.20 -10.31
CA SER A 257 13.58 46.23 -10.70
C SER A 257 13.14 47.01 -11.95
N TRP A 258 12.08 46.52 -12.65
CA TRP A 258 11.53 47.17 -13.84
C TRP A 258 10.18 47.89 -13.57
N MET A 259 9.69 47.85 -12.34
CA MET A 259 8.60 48.69 -11.82
C MET A 259 9.14 49.82 -10.94
#